data_7effe011fae76f808ccd1dfa7bdbca6f
#
_entry.id   7effe011fae76f808ccd1dfa7bdbca6f
#
_cell.length_a   1.000
_cell.length_b   1.000
_cell.length_c   1.000
_cell.angle_alpha   90.00
_cell.angle_beta   90.00
_cell.angle_gamma   90.00
#
_symmetry.space_group_name_H-M   'P 1'
#
loop_
_entity.id
_entity.type
_entity.pdbx_description
1 polymer ?
#
loop_
_entity_poly.entity_id
_entity_poly.type
_entity_poly.pdbx_seq_one_letter_code
_entity_poly.pdbx_strand_id
1 'polypeptide(L)'
;REAVEGAAMNKEHPTKTTGNLGATRREFVKTGVAGAGGVTLGYRTTASAADVAGTQRPAPYNERTSSAMPTRNLGKTGYRVGIFSLGGQATIEKPNMEEQSVAIVNRAIDLGVNYVDTAAAYGGPDQWSQKYIGKVMKHRRGEVFLTSKTHRRTYDESMKLLESSLKQLETDHLDLWQLHNVSQTEQLDQIFAKDG
;
A
#
# COMPACT_ATOMS: atom_id res chain seq x y z
N ARG A 1 -63.71 33.72 -7.45
CA ARG A 1 -63.21 34.91 -8.17
C ARG A 1 -61.71 34.84 -8.06
N GLU A 2 -61.02 34.61 -8.95
CA GLU A 2 -60.69 34.65 -10.34
C GLU A 2 -59.53 33.72 -10.62
N ALA A 3 -59.67 32.94 -11.64
CA ALA A 3 -58.62 32.14 -12.22
C ALA A 3 -57.56 33.04 -12.89
N VAL A 4 -56.29 32.71 -12.78
CA VAL A 4 -55.28 33.13 -13.75
C VAL A 4 -54.47 31.89 -14.17
N GLU A 5 -54.71 31.53 -15.41
CA GLU A 5 -53.89 30.60 -16.21
C GLU A 5 -52.48 31.17 -16.34
N GLY A 6 -51.49 30.35 -16.10
CA GLY A 6 -50.08 30.64 -16.33
C GLY A 6 -49.39 29.52 -17.08
N ALA A 7 -49.07 29.78 -18.34
CA ALA A 7 -48.54 28.90 -19.36
C ALA A 7 -47.30 28.08 -18.90
N ALA A 8 -47.33 26.80 -19.19
CA ALA A 8 -46.18 25.89 -19.14
C ALA A 8 -45.18 26.26 -20.26
N MET A 9 -44.05 26.80 -19.90
CA MET A 9 -42.88 26.95 -20.77
C MET A 9 -42.05 25.66 -20.70
N ASN A 10 -42.20 24.86 -21.73
CA ASN A 10 -41.40 23.67 -21.99
C ASN A 10 -39.96 24.12 -22.34
N LYS A 11 -39.01 24.00 -21.41
CA LYS A 11 -37.59 24.17 -21.70
C LYS A 11 -36.98 22.80 -21.98
N GLU A 12 -36.83 22.54 -23.26
CA GLU A 12 -35.98 21.44 -23.74
C GLU A 12 -34.54 21.65 -23.27
N HIS A 13 -34.07 20.75 -22.42
CA HIS A 13 -32.66 20.66 -22.10
C HIS A 13 -31.94 19.86 -23.20
N PRO A 14 -30.83 20.35 -23.74
CA PRO A 14 -30.03 19.58 -24.67
C PRO A 14 -29.38 18.41 -23.90
N THR A 15 -29.66 17.20 -24.34
CA THR A 15 -28.99 15.97 -23.93
C THR A 15 -27.50 16.05 -24.27
N LYS A 16 -26.68 16.34 -23.30
CA LYS A 16 -25.22 16.12 -23.40
C LYS A 16 -24.99 14.62 -23.43
N THR A 17 -24.64 14.09 -24.56
CA THR A 17 -24.08 12.76 -24.73
C THR A 17 -22.68 12.76 -24.07
N THR A 18 -22.60 12.44 -22.80
CA THR A 18 -21.33 12.13 -22.13
C THR A 18 -20.96 10.72 -22.54
N GLY A 19 -20.00 10.60 -23.45
CA GLY A 19 -19.33 9.35 -23.74
C GLY A 19 -18.70 8.82 -22.46
N ASN A 20 -19.23 7.70 -21.97
CA ASN A 20 -18.73 6.99 -20.81
C ASN A 20 -17.44 6.25 -21.20
N LEU A 21 -16.27 6.87 -21.00
CA LEU A 21 -14.94 6.27 -21.15
C LEU A 21 -14.43 5.72 -19.82
N GLY A 22 -15.30 5.20 -18.99
CA GLY A 22 -14.92 4.50 -17.77
C GLY A 22 -14.67 3.02 -18.06
N ALA A 23 -13.42 2.65 -18.31
CA ALA A 23 -13.03 1.24 -18.31
C ALA A 23 -13.38 0.60 -16.95
N THR A 24 -14.08 -0.54 -16.98
CA THR A 24 -14.40 -1.28 -15.78
C THR A 24 -13.11 -1.87 -15.16
N ARG A 25 -13.11 -2.13 -13.85
CA ARG A 25 -11.97 -2.81 -13.16
C ARG A 25 -11.52 -4.07 -13.90
N ARG A 26 -12.45 -4.78 -14.53
CA ARG A 26 -12.19 -6.01 -15.28
C ARG A 26 -11.50 -5.73 -16.62
N GLU A 27 -11.81 -4.60 -17.26
CA GLU A 27 -11.17 -4.16 -18.50
C GLU A 27 -9.78 -3.57 -18.25
N PHE A 28 -9.61 -2.83 -17.16
CA PHE A 28 -8.30 -2.34 -16.73
C PHE A 28 -7.30 -3.50 -16.50
N VAL A 29 -7.72 -4.57 -15.81
CA VAL A 29 -6.88 -5.75 -15.59
C VAL A 29 -6.61 -6.51 -16.89
N LYS A 30 -7.55 -6.56 -17.83
CA LYS A 30 -7.37 -7.21 -19.14
C LYS A 30 -6.44 -6.43 -20.06
N THR A 31 -6.52 -5.09 -20.06
CA THR A 31 -5.66 -4.23 -20.89
C THR A 31 -4.21 -4.21 -20.40
N GLY A 32 -4.00 -4.30 -19.09
CA GLY A 32 -2.66 -4.40 -18.49
C GLY A 32 -1.90 -5.68 -18.83
N VAL A 33 -2.61 -6.74 -19.24
CA VAL A 33 -2.01 -8.03 -19.62
C VAL A 33 -1.83 -8.18 -21.15
N ALA A 34 -2.56 -7.41 -21.96
CA ALA A 34 -2.53 -7.52 -23.42
C ALA A 34 -1.54 -6.55 -24.10
N GLY A 35 -0.89 -5.66 -23.36
CA GLY A 35 0.06 -4.66 -23.86
C GLY A 35 1.50 -5.13 -24.08
N ALA A 36 1.79 -6.43 -24.03
CA ALA A 36 3.11 -6.97 -24.30
C ALA A 36 3.33 -7.27 -25.81
N GLY A 37 2.97 -6.32 -26.67
CA GLY A 37 3.11 -6.40 -28.13
C GLY A 37 3.57 -5.08 -28.73
N GLY A 38 4.89 -4.85 -28.77
CA GLY A 38 5.55 -4.07 -29.80
C GLY A 38 5.50 -2.54 -29.73
N VAL A 39 6.27 -1.91 -28.84
CA VAL A 39 7.07 -0.73 -29.20
C VAL A 39 8.41 -0.88 -28.47
N THR A 40 9.45 -1.24 -29.21
CA THR A 40 10.84 -1.23 -28.74
C THR A 40 11.33 0.22 -28.72
N LEU A 41 11.03 0.96 -27.66
CA LEU A 41 11.84 2.12 -27.26
C LEU A 41 12.94 1.59 -26.34
N GLY A 42 14.17 1.71 -26.83
CA GLY A 42 15.35 1.11 -26.24
C GLY A 42 15.65 1.60 -24.82
N TYR A 43 15.04 1.03 -23.83
CA TYR A 43 15.59 0.97 -22.50
C TYR A 43 16.48 -0.26 -22.44
N ARG A 44 17.79 -0.07 -22.48
CA ARG A 44 18.75 -1.11 -22.10
C ARG A 44 18.58 -1.41 -20.61
N THR A 45 17.59 -2.21 -20.25
CA THR A 45 17.65 -2.96 -19.01
C THR A 45 18.49 -4.20 -19.29
N THR A 46 19.80 -4.07 -19.13
CA THR A 46 20.71 -5.22 -19.11
C THR A 46 20.71 -5.92 -17.74
N ALA A 47 19.63 -5.88 -17.01
CA ALA A 47 19.42 -6.80 -15.92
C ALA A 47 18.78 -8.06 -16.52
N SER A 48 19.61 -9.07 -16.80
CA SER A 48 19.15 -10.40 -17.11
C SER A 48 18.26 -10.91 -15.98
N ALA A 49 17.20 -11.67 -16.31
CA ALA A 49 16.41 -12.38 -15.30
C ALA A 49 17.29 -13.32 -14.42
N ALA A 50 18.52 -13.60 -14.84
CA ALA A 50 19.53 -14.33 -14.06
C ALA A 50 20.19 -13.45 -12.99
N ASP A 51 20.24 -12.11 -13.16
CA ASP A 51 20.83 -11.20 -12.17
C ASP A 51 19.86 -10.89 -11.01
N VAL A 52 18.57 -11.18 -11.15
CA VAL A 52 17.57 -11.14 -10.08
C VAL A 52 17.54 -12.43 -9.25
N ALA A 53 18.32 -13.44 -9.61
CA ALA A 53 18.56 -14.64 -8.80
C ALA A 53 19.48 -14.40 -7.58
N GLY A 54 19.73 -13.14 -7.21
CA GLY A 54 20.32 -12.76 -5.94
C GLY A 54 19.39 -13.15 -4.82
N THR A 55 19.80 -14.17 -4.07
CA THR A 55 19.33 -14.62 -2.76
C THR A 55 17.92 -14.13 -2.39
N GLN A 56 16.90 -14.83 -2.87
CA GLN A 56 15.53 -14.60 -2.39
C GLN A 56 15.56 -14.78 -0.87
N ARG A 57 15.29 -13.71 -0.15
CA ARG A 57 15.12 -13.81 1.29
C ARG A 57 13.99 -14.80 1.58
N PRO A 58 14.14 -15.66 2.59
CA PRO A 58 13.04 -16.53 2.97
C PRO A 58 11.85 -15.68 3.35
N ALA A 59 10.65 -16.10 2.93
CA ALA A 59 9.43 -15.43 3.36
C ALA A 59 9.32 -15.47 4.89
N PRO A 60 8.83 -14.39 5.51
CA PRO A 60 8.66 -14.36 6.96
C PRO A 60 7.72 -15.48 7.42
N TYR A 61 8.00 -16.05 8.59
CA TYR A 61 7.27 -17.19 9.11
C TYR A 61 7.00 -17.05 10.60
N ASN A 62 5.73 -17.07 10.99
CA ASN A 62 5.30 -17.18 12.38
C ASN A 62 4.62 -18.54 12.58
N GLU A 63 5.24 -19.39 13.38
CA GLU A 63 4.78 -20.78 13.65
C GLU A 63 3.37 -20.86 14.23
N ARG A 64 2.92 -19.80 14.91
CA ARG A 64 1.62 -19.76 15.58
C ARG A 64 0.46 -19.40 14.65
N THR A 65 0.72 -18.78 13.48
CA THR A 65 -0.34 -18.23 12.64
C THR A 65 -1.39 -19.27 12.25
N SER A 66 -0.94 -20.42 11.75
CA SER A 66 -1.87 -21.45 11.23
C SER A 66 -2.69 -22.15 12.32
N SER A 67 -2.17 -22.21 13.55
CA SER A 67 -2.90 -22.76 14.69
C SER A 67 -3.80 -21.73 15.37
N ALA A 68 -3.46 -20.45 15.31
CA ALA A 68 -4.18 -19.38 15.96
C ALA A 68 -5.38 -18.86 15.17
N MET A 69 -5.30 -18.89 13.82
CA MET A 69 -6.33 -18.32 12.97
C MET A 69 -6.34 -18.88 11.55
N PRO A 70 -7.48 -18.82 10.84
CA PRO A 70 -7.53 -19.12 9.41
C PRO A 70 -6.58 -18.24 8.61
N THR A 71 -6.01 -18.80 7.54
CA THR A 71 -5.08 -18.08 6.66
C THR A 71 -5.62 -17.98 5.24
N ARG A 72 -5.11 -17.01 4.47
CA ARG A 72 -5.41 -16.83 3.04
C ARG A 72 -4.11 -16.58 2.28
N ASN A 73 -4.10 -16.90 0.99
CA ASN A 73 -3.01 -16.45 0.13
C ASN A 73 -3.07 -14.94 -0.05
N LEU A 74 -1.95 -14.26 0.14
CA LEU A 74 -1.81 -12.84 -0.17
C LEU A 74 -1.64 -12.69 -1.69
N GLY A 75 -2.75 -12.67 -2.41
CA GLY A 75 -2.76 -12.64 -3.87
C GLY A 75 -1.94 -13.78 -4.48
N LYS A 76 -1.02 -13.43 -5.38
CA LYS A 76 -0.12 -14.37 -6.08
C LYS A 76 1.29 -14.44 -5.45
N THR A 77 1.49 -13.88 -4.29
CA THR A 77 2.81 -13.85 -3.62
C THR A 77 3.26 -15.21 -3.07
N GLY A 78 2.33 -16.14 -2.91
CA GLY A 78 2.58 -17.41 -2.22
C GLY A 78 2.61 -17.30 -0.68
N TYR A 79 2.57 -16.08 -0.13
CA TYR A 79 2.56 -15.87 1.32
C TYR A 79 1.20 -16.19 1.93
N ARG A 80 1.21 -16.93 3.02
CA ARG A 80 0.01 -17.29 3.79
C ARG A 80 -0.18 -16.30 4.93
N VAL A 81 -1.08 -15.33 4.73
CA VAL A 81 -1.41 -14.31 5.74
C VAL A 81 -2.56 -14.75 6.64
N GLY A 82 -2.47 -14.50 7.94
CA GLY A 82 -3.57 -14.64 8.88
C GLY A 82 -4.71 -13.67 8.54
N ILE A 83 -5.95 -14.04 8.89
CA ILE A 83 -7.11 -13.15 8.64
C ILE A 83 -7.11 -11.90 9.50
N PHE A 84 -6.30 -11.85 10.56
CA PHE A 84 -6.02 -10.66 11.36
C PHE A 84 -4.64 -10.11 11.03
N SER A 85 -4.55 -8.79 10.90
CA SER A 85 -3.32 -8.03 10.76
C SER A 85 -3.26 -6.93 11.81
N LEU A 86 -2.06 -6.48 12.14
CA LEU A 86 -1.85 -5.34 13.03
C LEU A 86 -1.65 -4.06 12.21
N GLY A 87 -2.52 -3.06 12.44
CA GLY A 87 -2.36 -1.71 11.89
C GLY A 87 -1.57 -0.80 12.84
N GLY A 88 -0.68 0.00 12.28
CA GLY A 88 0.22 0.89 13.02
C GLY A 88 -0.37 2.25 13.40
N GLN A 89 -1.68 2.46 13.28
CA GLN A 89 -2.36 3.70 13.70
C GLN A 89 -2.88 3.65 15.14
N ALA A 90 -3.64 4.65 15.49
CA ALA A 90 -4.29 4.85 16.79
C ALA A 90 -3.28 4.91 17.95
N THR A 91 -3.17 3.92 18.81
CA THR A 91 -2.26 3.93 19.95
C THR A 91 -0.80 3.92 19.52
N ILE A 92 -0.46 3.12 18.51
CA ILE A 92 0.94 2.90 18.07
C ILE A 92 1.56 4.15 17.42
N GLU A 93 0.77 5.09 16.92
CA GLU A 93 1.28 6.32 16.31
C GLU A 93 1.35 7.53 17.27
N LYS A 94 0.96 7.38 18.52
CA LYS A 94 0.93 8.49 19.48
C LYS A 94 2.29 8.71 20.13
N PRO A 95 2.69 9.97 20.39
CA PRO A 95 3.92 10.24 21.14
C PRO A 95 3.85 9.66 22.56
N ASN A 96 5.00 9.32 23.11
CA ASN A 96 5.14 8.80 24.49
C ASN A 96 4.40 7.48 24.77
N MET A 97 4.16 6.66 23.74
CA MET A 97 3.47 5.37 23.85
C MET A 97 4.39 4.19 23.54
N GLU A 98 5.71 4.36 23.68
CA GLU A 98 6.69 3.34 23.25
C GLU A 98 6.45 2.00 23.96
N GLU A 99 6.44 1.99 25.28
CA GLU A 99 6.29 0.75 26.06
C GLU A 99 4.99 0.00 25.69
N GLN A 100 3.88 0.72 25.66
CA GLN A 100 2.58 0.12 25.32
C GLN A 100 2.54 -0.35 23.86
N SER A 101 3.09 0.43 22.93
CA SER A 101 3.12 0.09 21.52
C SER A 101 3.98 -1.13 21.25
N VAL A 102 5.16 -1.20 21.85
CA VAL A 102 6.05 -2.37 21.79
C VAL A 102 5.37 -3.61 22.36
N ALA A 103 4.68 -3.48 23.50
CA ALA A 103 3.94 -4.57 24.11
C ALA A 103 2.78 -5.05 23.19
N ILE A 104 2.03 -4.14 22.56
CA ILE A 104 0.96 -4.48 21.61
C ILE A 104 1.52 -5.24 20.40
N VAL A 105 2.61 -4.77 19.79
CA VAL A 105 3.22 -5.42 18.62
C VAL A 105 3.72 -6.81 18.97
N ASN A 106 4.46 -6.95 20.08
CA ASN A 106 4.92 -8.26 20.54
C ASN A 106 3.75 -9.20 20.80
N ARG A 107 2.73 -8.73 21.52
CA ARG A 107 1.57 -9.57 21.85
C ARG A 107 0.80 -10.01 20.60
N ALA A 108 0.67 -9.13 19.62
CA ALA A 108 0.04 -9.49 18.35
C ALA A 108 0.78 -10.64 17.66
N ILE A 109 2.12 -10.55 17.56
CA ILE A 109 2.95 -11.60 16.97
C ILE A 109 2.85 -12.90 17.76
N ASP A 110 2.84 -12.83 19.10
CA ASP A 110 2.68 -14.00 19.98
C ASP A 110 1.31 -14.69 19.82
N LEU A 111 0.30 -13.94 19.43
CA LEU A 111 -1.03 -14.44 19.09
C LEU A 111 -1.14 -14.94 17.64
N GLY A 112 -0.04 -15.00 16.89
CA GLY A 112 0.01 -15.52 15.53
C GLY A 112 -0.28 -14.50 14.44
N VAL A 113 -0.34 -13.19 14.74
CA VAL A 113 -0.39 -12.16 13.72
C VAL A 113 0.94 -12.16 12.95
N ASN A 114 0.86 -12.33 11.65
CA ASN A 114 2.01 -12.41 10.76
C ASN A 114 2.02 -11.33 9.66
N TYR A 115 1.21 -10.29 9.80
CA TYR A 115 1.16 -9.14 8.89
C TYR A 115 1.05 -7.87 9.72
N VAL A 116 2.03 -6.99 9.57
CA VAL A 116 2.10 -5.70 10.27
C VAL A 116 2.13 -4.58 9.23
N ASP A 117 1.17 -3.68 9.32
CA ASP A 117 0.99 -2.56 8.41
C ASP A 117 1.24 -1.23 9.11
N THR A 118 2.11 -0.41 8.54
CA THR A 118 2.37 0.96 9.00
C THR A 118 2.49 1.92 7.80
N ALA A 119 2.82 3.16 8.05
CA ALA A 119 3.11 4.16 7.02
C ALA A 119 4.09 5.21 7.54
N ALA A 120 4.87 5.79 6.64
CA ALA A 120 5.78 6.89 6.97
C ALA A 120 5.06 8.15 7.50
N ALA A 121 3.74 8.27 7.27
CA ALA A 121 2.93 9.38 7.77
C ALA A 121 2.37 9.15 9.17
N TYR A 122 2.42 7.90 9.69
CA TYR A 122 1.81 7.59 10.99
C TYR A 122 2.68 8.09 12.15
N GLY A 123 2.09 8.97 12.95
CA GLY A 123 2.80 9.67 14.02
C GLY A 123 3.53 10.94 13.55
N GLY A 124 3.11 11.48 12.39
CA GLY A 124 3.59 12.76 11.86
C GLY A 124 5.08 12.75 11.46
N PRO A 125 5.78 13.90 11.57
CA PRO A 125 7.18 14.02 11.20
C PRO A 125 8.11 13.08 11.97
N ASP A 126 7.73 12.71 13.18
CA ASP A 126 8.50 11.81 14.04
C ASP A 126 8.37 10.35 13.67
N GLN A 127 7.35 9.98 12.88
CA GLN A 127 7.11 8.60 12.44
C GLN A 127 6.97 7.63 13.63
N TRP A 128 6.25 8.03 14.70
CA TRP A 128 6.16 7.26 15.94
C TRP A 128 5.80 5.79 15.72
N SER A 129 4.86 5.52 14.83
CA SER A 129 4.46 4.16 14.52
C SER A 129 5.62 3.31 14.02
N GLN A 130 6.42 3.81 13.09
CA GLN A 130 7.57 3.08 12.57
C GLN A 130 8.66 2.91 13.63
N LYS A 131 8.91 3.93 14.45
CA LYS A 131 9.89 3.83 15.56
C LYS A 131 9.54 2.72 16.54
N TYR A 132 8.28 2.67 16.97
CA TYR A 132 7.87 1.67 17.95
C TYR A 132 7.82 0.25 17.38
N ILE A 133 7.30 0.11 16.15
CA ILE A 133 7.34 -1.17 15.43
C ILE A 133 8.80 -1.60 15.23
N GLY A 134 9.71 -0.68 14.90
CA GLY A 134 11.13 -0.93 14.70
C GLY A 134 11.79 -1.59 15.90
N LYS A 135 11.45 -1.17 17.15
CA LYS A 135 11.95 -1.82 18.36
C LYS A 135 11.69 -3.32 18.40
N VAL A 136 10.56 -3.74 17.85
CA VAL A 136 10.19 -5.16 17.76
C VAL A 136 10.84 -5.81 16.54
N MET A 137 10.84 -5.13 15.38
CA MET A 137 11.40 -5.67 14.13
C MET A 137 12.89 -5.97 14.24
N LYS A 138 13.63 -5.21 15.02
CA LYS A 138 15.04 -5.51 15.35
C LYS A 138 15.29 -6.96 15.73
N HIS A 139 14.31 -7.61 16.37
CA HIS A 139 14.46 -8.96 16.93
C HIS A 139 13.50 -9.98 16.29
N ARG A 140 12.41 -9.52 15.67
CA ARG A 140 11.31 -10.38 15.21
C ARG A 140 10.95 -10.18 13.73
N ARG A 141 11.83 -9.55 12.94
CA ARG A 141 11.57 -9.23 11.53
C ARG A 141 11.17 -10.45 10.70
N GLY A 142 11.76 -11.59 10.97
CA GLY A 142 11.47 -12.83 10.24
C GLY A 142 10.10 -13.46 10.53
N GLU A 143 9.33 -12.95 11.49
CA GLU A 143 8.05 -13.52 11.86
C GLU A 143 6.86 -12.85 11.16
N VAL A 144 7.03 -11.69 10.55
CA VAL A 144 5.93 -10.89 9.99
C VAL A 144 6.23 -10.39 8.58
N PHE A 145 5.19 -10.36 7.75
CA PHE A 145 5.15 -9.61 6.51
C PHE A 145 4.96 -8.13 6.87
N LEU A 146 6.03 -7.36 6.71
CA LEU A 146 6.07 -5.96 7.12
C LEU A 146 5.80 -5.04 5.94
N THR A 147 4.80 -4.18 6.09
CA THR A 147 4.47 -3.20 5.06
C THR A 147 4.56 -1.78 5.57
N SER A 148 4.96 -0.88 4.68
CA SER A 148 4.84 0.56 4.92
C SER A 148 4.44 1.30 3.65
N LYS A 149 4.28 2.63 3.73
CA LYS A 149 3.67 3.40 2.66
C LYS A 149 4.35 4.75 2.47
N THR A 150 4.46 5.16 1.20
CA THR A 150 4.88 6.52 0.84
C THR A 150 3.68 7.41 0.54
N HIS A 151 3.70 8.63 1.04
CA HIS A 151 2.80 9.70 0.62
C HIS A 151 3.42 10.60 -0.47
N ARG A 152 4.64 10.28 -0.91
CA ARG A 152 5.31 10.95 -2.01
C ARG A 152 4.86 10.37 -3.33
N ARG A 153 4.93 11.15 -4.41
CA ARG A 153 4.42 10.78 -5.74
C ARG A 153 5.51 10.71 -6.80
N THR A 154 6.71 11.21 -6.51
CA THR A 154 7.88 11.05 -7.37
C THR A 154 8.75 9.90 -6.89
N TYR A 155 9.45 9.26 -7.80
CA TYR A 155 10.36 8.15 -7.50
C TYR A 155 11.42 8.54 -6.46
N ASP A 156 12.14 9.63 -6.70
CA ASP A 156 13.26 10.06 -5.84
C ASP A 156 12.80 10.38 -4.41
N GLU A 157 11.69 11.09 -4.26
CA GLU A 157 11.16 11.40 -2.93
C GLU A 157 10.63 10.14 -2.22
N SER A 158 10.02 9.22 -2.97
CA SER A 158 9.54 7.96 -2.43
C SER A 158 10.72 7.09 -1.95
N MET A 159 11.82 7.02 -2.71
CA MET A 159 13.01 6.28 -2.32
C MET A 159 13.69 6.86 -1.09
N LYS A 160 13.84 8.19 -0.99
CA LYS A 160 14.35 8.87 0.22
C LYS A 160 13.48 8.55 1.45
N LEU A 161 12.15 8.52 1.25
CA LEU A 161 11.22 8.18 2.33
C LEU A 161 11.31 6.70 2.72
N LEU A 162 11.55 5.80 1.75
CA LEU A 162 11.80 4.38 2.01
C LEU A 162 13.05 4.19 2.87
N GLU A 163 14.16 4.85 2.54
CA GLU A 163 15.40 4.81 3.34
C GLU A 163 15.15 5.28 4.77
N SER A 164 14.44 6.39 4.95
CA SER A 164 14.02 6.86 6.27
C SER A 164 13.17 5.83 7.01
N SER A 165 12.21 5.20 6.32
CA SER A 165 11.32 4.18 6.89
C SER A 165 12.10 2.95 7.34
N LEU A 166 13.03 2.45 6.54
CA LEU A 166 13.89 1.32 6.91
C LEU A 166 14.70 1.61 8.17
N LYS A 167 15.24 2.83 8.27
CA LYS A 167 15.97 3.27 9.47
C LYS A 167 15.07 3.30 10.71
N GLN A 168 13.86 3.86 10.61
CA GLN A 168 12.93 3.92 11.73
C GLN A 168 12.42 2.52 12.15
N LEU A 169 12.23 1.65 11.18
CA LEU A 169 11.78 0.28 11.39
C LEU A 169 12.90 -0.68 11.83
N GLU A 170 14.14 -0.20 11.97
CA GLU A 170 15.32 -0.98 12.36
C GLU A 170 15.47 -2.28 11.53
N THR A 171 15.22 -2.20 10.23
CA THR A 171 15.28 -3.32 9.28
C THR A 171 15.92 -2.90 7.96
N ASP A 172 16.44 -3.87 7.23
CA ASP A 172 17.06 -3.67 5.91
C ASP A 172 16.09 -3.86 4.74
N HIS A 173 14.84 -4.26 5.01
CA HIS A 173 13.84 -4.49 3.97
C HIS A 173 12.40 -4.38 4.47
N LEU A 174 11.50 -4.10 3.53
CA LEU A 174 10.05 -4.28 3.64
C LEU A 174 9.62 -5.40 2.70
N ASP A 175 8.53 -6.07 3.03
CA ASP A 175 7.89 -7.03 2.11
C ASP A 175 6.98 -6.33 1.10
N LEU A 176 6.46 -5.14 1.45
CA LEU A 176 5.63 -4.34 0.57
C LEU A 176 5.79 -2.84 0.86
N TRP A 177 6.07 -2.07 -0.19
CA TRP A 177 6.04 -0.60 -0.19
C TRP A 177 4.85 -0.12 -1.01
N GLN A 178 3.97 0.66 -0.40
CA GLN A 178 2.68 1.05 -0.98
C GLN A 178 2.60 2.54 -1.24
N LEU A 179 1.86 2.95 -2.27
CA LEU A 179 1.42 4.32 -2.46
C LEU A 179 0.25 4.60 -1.50
N HIS A 180 0.45 5.57 -0.60
CA HIS A 180 -0.49 5.88 0.47
C HIS A 180 -1.56 6.85 0.02
N ASN A 181 -2.83 6.51 0.26
CA ASN A 181 -3.97 7.41 0.13
C ASN A 181 -4.04 8.10 -1.25
N VAL A 182 -3.97 7.31 -2.33
CA VAL A 182 -4.19 7.80 -3.69
C VAL A 182 -5.69 7.94 -3.90
N SER A 183 -6.19 9.17 -3.89
CA SER A 183 -7.62 9.49 -3.94
C SER A 183 -8.01 10.52 -5.00
N GLN A 184 -7.02 11.15 -5.65
CA GLN A 184 -7.22 12.19 -6.66
C GLN A 184 -6.60 11.76 -7.99
N THR A 185 -7.22 12.16 -9.10
CA THR A 185 -6.74 11.84 -10.45
C THR A 185 -5.36 12.46 -10.70
N GLU A 186 -5.14 13.67 -10.22
CA GLU A 186 -3.88 14.40 -10.34
C GLU A 186 -2.71 13.67 -9.66
N GLN A 187 -2.99 12.91 -8.61
CA GLN A 187 -1.97 12.05 -7.98
C GLN A 187 -1.59 10.86 -8.89
N LEU A 188 -2.55 10.31 -9.64
CA LEU A 188 -2.24 9.27 -10.62
C LEU A 188 -1.39 9.83 -11.76
N ASP A 189 -1.72 11.03 -12.25
CA ASP A 189 -0.94 11.69 -13.29
C ASP A 189 0.52 11.91 -12.85
N GLN A 190 0.73 12.30 -11.58
CA GLN A 190 2.07 12.43 -11.01
C GLN A 190 2.78 11.07 -10.91
N ILE A 191 2.11 10.03 -10.43
CA ILE A 191 2.69 8.69 -10.24
C ILE A 191 3.10 8.06 -11.59
N PHE A 192 2.34 8.32 -12.65
CA PHE A 192 2.62 7.80 -14.00
C PHE A 192 3.41 8.76 -14.89
N ALA A 193 3.84 9.91 -14.37
CA ALA A 193 4.77 10.80 -15.06
C ALA A 193 6.15 10.14 -15.22
N LYS A 194 7.01 10.74 -16.05
CA LYS A 194 8.35 10.20 -16.34
C LYS A 194 9.24 10.04 -15.09
N ASP A 195 9.01 10.89 -14.10
CA ASP A 195 9.71 10.97 -12.80
C ASP A 195 8.86 10.52 -11.61
N GLY A 196 7.73 9.88 -11.92
CA GLY A 196 6.77 9.37 -10.95
C GLY A 196 7.11 8.03 -10.34
#